data_31d3edb2f466789dd9d8b46d621636e3
#
_entry.id   31d3edb2f466789dd9d8b46d621636e3
#
_cell.length_a   1.000
_cell.length_b   1.000
_cell.length_c   1.000
_cell.angle_alpha   90.00
_cell.angle_beta   90.00
_cell.angle_gamma   90.00
#
_symmetry.space_group_name_H-M   'P 1'
#
loop_
_entity.id
_entity.type
_entity.pdbx_description
1 polymer ?
#
loop_
_entity_poly.entity_id
_entity_poly.type
_entity_poly.pdbx_seq_one_letter_code
_entity_poly.pdbx_strand_id
1 'polypeptide(L)'
;YIANKKKELNIESKSIAEEENLTETEKFAREFFASYSALKSSGQVDNDTINSFSNALGQKIINPNLIDQYKTGDIKLNQKNDLDTKKKYYSDLKKMFETYQASGLGDELEIVSGNIALYSANNSSNLSSQYDKLSKISETYKEFAEKAMDLSVPSDLKSYHLQIANSANNTGISVLDMVKIIDDPIIGLSGLSQYQKYSDNLVKSVTDLETYLLKE
;
A
#
# COMPACT_ATOMS: atom_id res chain seq x y z
N TYR A 1 -34.31 -2.44 37.71
CA TYR A 1 -33.47 -1.38 37.16
C TYR A 1 -32.02 -1.85 36.94
N ILE A 2 -31.37 -2.45 37.94
CA ILE A 2 -29.99 -2.97 37.88
C ILE A 2 -29.84 -4.15 36.89
N ALA A 3 -30.84 -5.02 36.80
CA ALA A 3 -30.83 -6.18 35.90
C ALA A 3 -30.91 -5.75 34.41
N ASN A 4 -31.70 -4.73 34.12
CA ASN A 4 -31.82 -4.15 32.76
C ASN A 4 -30.51 -3.47 32.34
N LYS A 5 -29.89 -2.71 33.25
CA LYS A 5 -28.60 -2.03 32.97
C LYS A 5 -27.44 -3.01 32.75
N LYS A 6 -27.44 -4.16 33.46
CA LYS A 6 -26.47 -5.23 33.19
C LYS A 6 -26.69 -5.91 31.83
N LYS A 7 -27.94 -5.97 31.35
CA LYS A 7 -28.26 -6.52 30.04
C LYS A 7 -27.86 -5.59 28.91
N GLU A 8 -28.01 -4.26 29.07
CA GLU A 8 -27.54 -3.25 28.15
C GLU A 8 -26.01 -3.21 28.06
N LEU A 9 -25.31 -3.23 29.21
CA LEU A 9 -23.85 -3.30 29.27
C LEU A 9 -23.26 -4.59 28.65
N ASN A 10 -23.98 -5.70 28.73
CA ASN A 10 -23.55 -6.97 28.14
C ASN A 10 -23.79 -7.00 26.60
N ILE A 11 -24.77 -6.24 26.10
CA ILE A 11 -25.02 -6.06 24.66
C ILE A 11 -23.96 -5.13 24.08
N GLU A 12 -23.63 -4.03 24.76
CA GLU A 12 -22.56 -3.11 24.32
C GLU A 12 -21.19 -3.79 24.33
N SER A 13 -20.84 -4.54 25.37
CA SER A 13 -19.55 -5.26 25.42
C SER A 13 -19.45 -6.39 24.38
N LYS A 14 -20.57 -7.03 24.04
CA LYS A 14 -20.61 -8.06 22.99
C LYS A 14 -20.52 -7.43 21.60
N SER A 15 -21.13 -6.26 21.37
CA SER A 15 -21.03 -5.52 20.09
C SER A 15 -19.61 -5.01 19.85
N ILE A 16 -18.94 -4.48 20.88
CA ILE A 16 -17.55 -3.98 20.79
C ILE A 16 -16.57 -5.13 20.50
N ALA A 17 -16.72 -6.27 21.20
CA ALA A 17 -15.87 -7.45 20.97
C ALA A 17 -16.11 -8.12 19.60
N GLU A 18 -17.33 -7.99 19.04
CA GLU A 18 -17.64 -8.44 17.69
C GLU A 18 -17.07 -7.47 16.62
N GLU A 19 -16.97 -6.17 16.89
CA GLU A 19 -16.37 -5.19 15.98
C GLU A 19 -14.84 -5.33 15.88
N GLU A 20 -14.15 -5.70 16.94
CA GLU A 20 -12.69 -5.91 16.94
C GLU A 20 -12.23 -7.08 16.07
N ASN A 21 -13.12 -8.02 15.74
CA ASN A 21 -12.81 -9.20 14.93
C ASN A 21 -13.29 -9.11 13.46
N LEU A 22 -13.88 -7.97 13.05
CA LEU A 22 -14.37 -7.82 11.69
C LEU A 22 -13.25 -7.43 10.72
N THR A 23 -13.29 -7.99 9.51
CA THR A 23 -12.48 -7.50 8.39
C THR A 23 -12.88 -6.06 8.03
N GLU A 24 -12.00 -5.32 7.36
CA GLU A 24 -12.33 -3.98 6.86
C GLU A 24 -13.49 -4.02 5.86
N THR A 25 -13.63 -5.11 5.11
CA THR A 25 -14.77 -5.35 4.23
C THR A 25 -16.08 -5.49 5.00
N GLU A 26 -16.09 -6.20 6.12
CA GLU A 26 -17.28 -6.34 6.95
C GLU A 26 -17.64 -5.04 7.69
N LYS A 27 -16.65 -4.30 8.18
CA LYS A 27 -16.84 -2.97 8.78
C LYS A 27 -17.46 -2.01 7.76
N PHE A 28 -16.88 -1.98 6.55
CA PHE A 28 -17.40 -1.18 5.45
C PHE A 28 -18.84 -1.55 5.09
N ALA A 29 -19.14 -2.84 4.96
CA ALA A 29 -20.49 -3.30 4.65
C ALA A 29 -21.51 -2.84 5.71
N ARG A 30 -21.16 -2.95 7.02
CA ARG A 30 -22.00 -2.44 8.11
C ARG A 30 -22.21 -0.93 8.04
N GLU A 31 -21.15 -0.15 7.85
CA GLU A 31 -21.22 1.32 7.71
C GLU A 31 -22.09 1.70 6.50
N PHE A 32 -21.90 1.02 5.37
CA PHE A 32 -22.70 1.20 4.18
C PHE A 32 -24.18 0.96 4.43
N PHE A 33 -24.56 -0.20 4.99
CA PHE A 33 -25.96 -0.55 5.25
C PHE A 33 -26.60 0.36 6.28
N ALA A 34 -25.87 0.74 7.35
CA ALA A 34 -26.37 1.69 8.35
C ALA A 34 -26.67 3.06 7.74
N SER A 35 -25.74 3.60 6.96
CA SER A 35 -25.88 4.90 6.30
C SER A 35 -26.97 4.88 5.24
N TYR A 36 -27.06 3.83 4.42
CA TYR A 36 -28.13 3.64 3.44
C TYR A 36 -29.51 3.57 4.11
N SER A 37 -29.61 2.82 5.19
CA SER A 37 -30.87 2.71 5.96
C SER A 37 -31.29 4.05 6.57
N ALA A 38 -30.35 4.83 7.08
CA ALA A 38 -30.59 6.18 7.60
C ALA A 38 -31.08 7.13 6.51
N LEU A 39 -30.42 7.15 5.33
CA LEU A 39 -30.82 7.93 4.16
C LEU A 39 -32.22 7.53 3.69
N LYS A 40 -32.51 6.24 3.61
CA LYS A 40 -33.83 5.73 3.23
C LYS A 40 -34.92 6.16 4.22
N SER A 41 -34.63 6.13 5.50
CA SER A 41 -35.57 6.53 6.57
C SER A 41 -35.84 8.02 6.57
N SER A 42 -34.87 8.85 6.15
CA SER A 42 -35.02 10.32 6.05
C SER A 42 -35.76 10.77 4.79
N GLY A 43 -36.06 9.86 3.87
CA GLY A 43 -36.70 10.20 2.58
C GLY A 43 -35.78 10.91 1.59
N GLN A 44 -34.48 11.00 1.87
CA GLN A 44 -33.47 11.71 1.07
C GLN A 44 -32.71 10.76 0.13
N VAL A 45 -33.36 9.76 -0.42
CA VAL A 45 -32.73 8.83 -1.38
C VAL A 45 -32.96 9.33 -2.80
N ASP A 46 -32.18 10.32 -3.19
CA ASP A 46 -32.05 10.68 -4.62
C ASP A 46 -30.69 10.13 -5.18
N ASN A 47 -30.57 10.15 -6.49
CA ASN A 47 -29.38 9.65 -7.17
C ASN A 47 -28.11 10.43 -6.81
N ASP A 48 -28.21 11.72 -6.53
CA ASP A 48 -27.08 12.58 -6.21
C ASP A 48 -26.55 12.27 -4.81
N THR A 49 -27.43 12.02 -3.87
CA THR A 49 -27.09 11.59 -2.51
C THR A 49 -26.43 10.21 -2.50
N ILE A 50 -26.97 9.26 -3.28
CA ILE A 50 -26.37 7.92 -3.44
C ILE A 50 -24.97 8.02 -4.06
N ASN A 51 -24.81 8.79 -5.14
CA ASN A 51 -23.53 8.98 -5.81
C ASN A 51 -22.51 9.65 -4.91
N SER A 52 -22.90 10.69 -4.18
CA SER A 52 -22.03 11.40 -3.23
C SER A 52 -21.57 10.48 -2.11
N PHE A 53 -22.46 9.67 -1.56
CA PHE A 53 -22.16 8.68 -0.54
C PHE A 53 -21.23 7.58 -1.05
N SER A 54 -21.52 7.02 -2.24
CA SER A 54 -20.69 5.99 -2.88
C SER A 54 -19.27 6.51 -3.18
N ASN A 55 -19.17 7.76 -3.65
CA ASN A 55 -17.88 8.40 -3.89
C ASN A 55 -17.09 8.63 -2.59
N ALA A 56 -17.73 9.08 -1.52
CA ALA A 56 -17.10 9.30 -0.22
C ALA A 56 -16.57 7.97 0.37
N LEU A 57 -17.32 6.90 0.24
CA LEU A 57 -16.90 5.56 0.66
C LEU A 57 -15.76 5.02 -0.23
N GLY A 58 -15.89 5.19 -1.55
CA GLY A 58 -14.85 4.79 -2.50
C GLY A 58 -13.50 5.46 -2.21
N GLN A 59 -13.51 6.75 -1.85
CA GLN A 59 -12.29 7.48 -1.49
C GLN A 59 -11.61 6.95 -0.21
N LYS A 60 -12.38 6.50 0.78
CA LYS A 60 -11.83 5.86 1.99
C LYS A 60 -11.09 4.55 1.66
N ILE A 61 -11.56 3.79 0.68
CA ILE A 61 -10.97 2.53 0.24
C ILE A 61 -9.72 2.76 -0.61
N ILE A 62 -9.80 3.71 -1.55
CA ILE A 62 -8.80 3.90 -2.62
C ILE A 62 -7.57 4.69 -2.13
N ASN A 63 -7.69 5.50 -1.07
CA ASN A 63 -6.65 6.44 -0.63
C ASN A 63 -6.31 6.39 0.87
N PRO A 64 -5.88 5.26 1.43
CA PRO A 64 -5.15 5.34 2.69
C PRO A 64 -3.83 6.07 2.40
N ASN A 65 -3.55 7.15 3.13
CA ASN A 65 -2.25 7.80 3.07
C ASN A 65 -1.24 6.92 3.81
N LEU A 66 -0.44 6.17 3.08
CA LEU A 66 0.72 5.51 3.66
C LEU A 66 1.70 6.58 4.16
N ILE A 67 2.21 6.38 5.36
CA ILE A 67 3.18 7.29 5.97
C ILE A 67 4.57 6.90 5.49
N ASP A 68 5.33 7.89 5.03
CA ASP A 68 6.71 7.69 4.62
C ASP A 68 7.55 7.18 5.80
N GLN A 69 8.23 6.05 5.59
CA GLN A 69 9.08 5.38 6.57
C GLN A 69 10.32 6.21 6.88
N TYR A 70 10.96 6.76 5.85
CA TYR A 70 12.24 7.44 5.94
C TYR A 70 12.09 8.95 5.87
N LYS A 71 12.93 9.66 6.62
CA LYS A 71 12.98 11.13 6.71
C LYS A 71 14.34 11.66 6.31
N THR A 72 14.42 12.95 6.06
CA THR A 72 15.68 13.60 5.65
C THR A 72 16.81 13.38 6.66
N GLY A 73 16.49 13.25 7.95
CA GLY A 73 17.49 13.00 9.02
C GLY A 73 18.09 11.60 9.00
N ASP A 74 17.46 10.64 8.29
CA ASP A 74 17.93 9.24 8.23
C ASP A 74 18.96 9.04 7.09
N ILE A 75 19.13 10.04 6.21
CA ILE A 75 20.03 9.95 5.06
C ILE A 75 21.50 10.06 5.48
N LYS A 76 22.31 9.13 5.04
CA LYS A 76 23.78 9.17 5.18
C LYS A 76 24.36 10.11 4.11
N LEU A 77 24.57 11.39 4.44
CA LEU A 77 25.08 12.37 3.50
C LEU A 77 26.55 12.12 3.17
N ASN A 78 26.89 12.22 1.89
CA ASN A 78 28.26 12.27 1.42
C ASN A 78 28.81 13.72 1.59
N GLN A 79 30.06 13.85 2.04
CA GLN A 79 30.71 15.15 2.13
C GLN A 79 31.07 15.75 0.75
N LYS A 80 31.25 14.88 -0.26
CA LYS A 80 31.51 15.27 -1.64
C LYS A 80 30.21 15.33 -2.44
N ASN A 81 30.11 16.36 -3.27
CA ASN A 81 28.93 16.61 -4.11
C ASN A 81 29.33 16.91 -5.57
N ASP A 82 30.51 16.45 -5.99
CA ASP A 82 30.99 16.56 -7.36
C ASP A 82 30.28 15.56 -8.29
N LEU A 83 30.39 15.79 -9.60
CA LEU A 83 29.73 14.98 -10.61
C LEU A 83 30.14 13.49 -10.57
N ASP A 84 31.42 13.21 -10.28
CA ASP A 84 31.90 11.82 -10.20
C ASP A 84 31.28 11.09 -9.02
N THR A 85 31.14 11.76 -7.87
CA THR A 85 30.45 11.20 -6.69
C THR A 85 28.97 10.95 -6.97
N LYS A 86 28.29 11.87 -7.67
CA LYS A 86 26.88 11.71 -8.09
C LYS A 86 26.71 10.53 -9.04
N LYS A 87 27.58 10.42 -10.06
CA LYS A 87 27.58 9.28 -11.01
C LYS A 87 27.84 7.95 -10.32
N LYS A 88 28.77 7.92 -9.36
CA LYS A 88 29.03 6.71 -8.57
C LYS A 88 27.82 6.30 -7.77
N TYR A 89 27.18 7.23 -7.05
CA TYR A 89 25.94 6.97 -6.31
C TYR A 89 24.87 6.36 -7.23
N TYR A 90 24.63 6.96 -8.40
CA TYR A 90 23.65 6.45 -9.35
C TYR A 90 24.02 5.04 -9.86
N SER A 91 25.29 4.79 -10.15
CA SER A 91 25.75 3.45 -10.55
C SER A 91 25.51 2.40 -9.45
N ASP A 92 25.75 2.75 -8.19
CA ASP A 92 25.54 1.86 -7.06
C ASP A 92 24.03 1.57 -6.87
N LEU A 93 23.18 2.59 -6.97
CA LEU A 93 21.73 2.47 -6.93
C LEU A 93 21.19 1.61 -8.08
N LYS A 94 21.68 1.82 -9.31
CA LYS A 94 21.28 1.04 -10.49
C LYS A 94 21.62 -0.44 -10.34
N LYS A 95 22.83 -0.78 -9.89
CA LYS A 95 23.21 -2.17 -9.62
C LYS A 95 22.30 -2.82 -8.58
N MET A 96 21.90 -2.06 -7.58
CA MET A 96 20.96 -2.53 -6.57
C MET A 96 19.60 -2.84 -7.21
N PHE A 97 19.04 -1.95 -8.04
CA PHE A 97 17.82 -2.22 -8.80
C PHE A 97 17.91 -3.50 -9.63
N GLU A 98 18.98 -3.66 -10.39
CA GLU A 98 19.22 -4.85 -11.23
C GLU A 98 19.24 -6.14 -10.40
N THR A 99 19.85 -6.09 -9.20
CA THR A 99 19.90 -7.23 -8.29
C THR A 99 18.50 -7.61 -7.77
N TYR A 100 17.71 -6.64 -7.36
CA TYR A 100 16.38 -6.88 -6.80
C TYR A 100 15.33 -7.20 -7.88
N GLN A 101 15.45 -6.63 -9.08
CA GLN A 101 14.59 -6.97 -10.21
C GLN A 101 14.66 -8.45 -10.58
N ALA A 102 15.84 -9.06 -10.49
CA ALA A 102 16.02 -10.51 -10.72
C ALA A 102 15.26 -11.38 -9.69
N SER A 103 14.72 -10.80 -8.62
CA SER A 103 13.95 -11.49 -7.57
C SER A 103 12.44 -11.52 -7.82
N GLY A 104 11.97 -11.16 -9.02
CA GLY A 104 10.55 -11.24 -9.42
C GLY A 104 9.75 -9.97 -9.23
N LEU A 105 10.41 -8.81 -9.06
CA LEU A 105 9.70 -7.52 -9.08
C LEU A 105 9.11 -7.27 -10.46
N GLY A 106 7.83 -6.89 -10.51
CA GLY A 106 7.07 -6.62 -11.73
C GLY A 106 6.00 -7.66 -12.04
N ASP A 107 6.00 -8.83 -11.38
CA ASP A 107 5.04 -9.91 -11.62
C ASP A 107 3.78 -9.80 -10.71
N GLU A 108 3.70 -8.77 -9.85
CA GLU A 108 2.70 -8.65 -8.78
C GLU A 108 1.27 -8.68 -9.31
N LEU A 109 0.99 -7.94 -10.39
CA LEU A 109 -0.36 -7.85 -10.98
C LEU A 109 -0.77 -9.16 -11.65
N GLU A 110 0.16 -9.88 -12.28
CA GLU A 110 -0.09 -11.20 -12.85
C GLU A 110 -0.42 -12.21 -11.75
N ILE A 111 0.33 -12.19 -10.65
CA ILE A 111 0.08 -13.06 -9.50
C ILE A 111 -1.29 -12.78 -8.88
N VAL A 112 -1.65 -11.50 -8.67
CA VAL A 112 -2.95 -11.12 -8.10
C VAL A 112 -4.09 -11.54 -9.01
N SER A 113 -4.01 -11.29 -10.32
CA SER A 113 -5.05 -11.72 -11.28
C SER A 113 -5.16 -13.24 -11.35
N GLY A 114 -4.04 -13.97 -11.27
CA GLY A 114 -4.01 -15.42 -11.16
C GLY A 114 -4.72 -15.92 -9.89
N ASN A 115 -4.51 -15.27 -8.75
CA ASN A 115 -5.18 -15.61 -7.48
C ASN A 115 -6.69 -15.46 -7.58
N ILE A 116 -7.18 -14.35 -8.15
CA ILE A 116 -8.61 -14.11 -8.36
C ILE A 116 -9.21 -15.18 -9.28
N ALA A 117 -8.51 -15.54 -10.36
CA ALA A 117 -8.95 -16.58 -11.27
C ALA A 117 -9.01 -17.97 -10.61
N LEU A 118 -8.00 -18.34 -9.84
CA LEU A 118 -7.97 -19.61 -9.08
C LEU A 118 -9.10 -19.69 -8.07
N TYR A 119 -9.35 -18.62 -7.32
CA TYR A 119 -10.44 -18.54 -6.37
C TYR A 119 -11.80 -18.69 -7.06
N SER A 120 -12.03 -17.97 -8.16
CA SER A 120 -13.26 -18.02 -8.95
C SER A 120 -13.53 -19.40 -9.53
N ALA A 121 -12.48 -20.18 -9.82
CA ALA A 121 -12.57 -21.55 -10.31
C ALA A 121 -12.73 -22.60 -9.19
N ASN A 122 -12.90 -22.21 -7.93
CA ASN A 122 -12.90 -23.08 -6.75
C ASN A 122 -11.62 -23.94 -6.62
N ASN A 123 -10.50 -23.46 -7.14
CA ASN A 123 -9.20 -24.14 -7.12
C ASN A 123 -8.25 -23.45 -6.12
N SER A 124 -8.55 -23.60 -4.84
CA SER A 124 -7.79 -22.94 -3.76
C SER A 124 -6.48 -23.65 -3.37
N SER A 125 -6.18 -24.81 -3.94
CA SER A 125 -4.99 -25.58 -3.57
C SER A 125 -3.64 -24.87 -3.84
N ASN A 126 -3.62 -23.90 -4.77
CA ASN A 126 -2.41 -23.16 -5.16
C ASN A 126 -2.36 -21.73 -4.59
N LEU A 127 -3.42 -21.26 -3.91
CA LEU A 127 -3.49 -19.87 -3.40
C LEU A 127 -2.40 -19.57 -2.38
N SER A 128 -2.12 -20.50 -1.46
CA SER A 128 -1.07 -20.32 -0.44
C SER A 128 0.29 -20.04 -1.07
N SER A 129 0.67 -20.82 -2.08
CA SER A 129 1.96 -20.62 -2.79
C SER A 129 2.05 -19.26 -3.49
N GLN A 130 0.93 -18.74 -3.98
CA GLN A 130 0.89 -17.43 -4.63
C GLN A 130 0.93 -16.29 -3.59
N TYR A 131 0.31 -16.48 -2.43
CA TYR A 131 0.41 -15.55 -1.31
C TYR A 131 1.86 -15.44 -0.80
N ASP A 132 2.56 -16.57 -0.70
CA ASP A 132 3.98 -16.60 -0.34
C ASP A 132 4.85 -15.83 -1.33
N LYS A 133 4.54 -15.91 -2.63
CA LYS A 133 5.26 -15.15 -3.67
C LYS A 133 5.06 -13.66 -3.50
N LEU A 134 3.81 -13.19 -3.33
CA LEU A 134 3.53 -11.76 -3.10
C LEU A 134 4.18 -11.26 -1.81
N SER A 135 4.12 -12.04 -0.74
CA SER A 135 4.76 -11.71 0.52
C SER A 135 6.28 -11.54 0.36
N LYS A 136 6.92 -12.45 -0.39
CA LYS A 136 8.35 -12.35 -0.70
C LYS A 136 8.68 -11.13 -1.55
N ILE A 137 7.86 -10.81 -2.55
CA ILE A 137 8.02 -9.59 -3.36
C ILE A 137 7.88 -8.35 -2.48
N SER A 138 6.91 -8.31 -1.57
CA SER A 138 6.76 -7.24 -0.58
C SER A 138 8.04 -7.04 0.25
N GLU A 139 8.60 -8.13 0.77
CA GLU A 139 9.87 -8.11 1.52
C GLU A 139 11.01 -7.57 0.65
N THR A 140 11.10 -8.02 -0.60
CA THR A 140 12.12 -7.57 -1.56
C THR A 140 12.09 -6.05 -1.77
N TYR A 141 10.92 -5.43 -1.92
CA TYR A 141 10.79 -3.97 -2.03
C TYR A 141 11.25 -3.26 -0.75
N LYS A 142 10.90 -3.78 0.42
CA LYS A 142 11.28 -3.21 1.73
C LYS A 142 12.78 -3.34 1.96
N GLU A 143 13.37 -4.49 1.65
CA GLU A 143 14.81 -4.71 1.72
C GLU A 143 15.58 -3.78 0.76
N PHE A 144 15.07 -3.60 -0.47
CA PHE A 144 15.64 -2.62 -1.38
C PHE A 144 15.63 -1.21 -0.78
N ALA A 145 14.50 -0.79 -0.20
CA ALA A 145 14.38 0.54 0.43
C ALA A 145 15.37 0.71 1.61
N GLU A 146 15.49 -0.31 2.46
CA GLU A 146 16.44 -0.32 3.58
C GLU A 146 17.89 -0.24 3.08
N LYS A 147 18.26 -1.06 2.09
CA LYS A 147 19.60 -1.05 1.51
C LYS A 147 19.91 0.25 0.76
N ALA A 148 18.91 0.86 0.13
CA ALA A 148 19.08 2.19 -0.46
C ALA A 148 19.48 3.19 0.62
N MET A 149 18.84 3.20 1.79
CA MET A 149 19.17 4.10 2.90
C MET A 149 20.58 3.88 3.48
N ASP A 150 21.23 2.76 3.18
CA ASP A 150 22.64 2.52 3.54
C ASP A 150 23.64 3.26 2.64
N LEU A 151 23.21 3.73 1.47
CA LEU A 151 24.08 4.44 0.53
C LEU A 151 24.50 5.81 1.07
N SER A 152 25.74 6.22 0.76
CA SER A 152 26.23 7.59 1.03
C SER A 152 25.76 8.52 -0.10
N VAL A 153 24.89 9.47 0.22
CA VAL A 153 24.10 10.27 -0.73
C VAL A 153 24.71 11.67 -0.90
N PRO A 154 25.06 12.09 -2.11
CA PRO A 154 25.41 13.49 -2.38
C PRO A 154 24.27 14.44 -1.99
N SER A 155 24.60 15.59 -1.40
CA SER A 155 23.61 16.50 -0.81
C SER A 155 22.51 16.94 -1.79
N ASP A 156 22.85 17.12 -3.07
CA ASP A 156 21.90 17.55 -4.12
C ASP A 156 20.93 16.43 -4.51
N LEU A 157 21.28 15.17 -4.23
CA LEU A 157 20.47 14.02 -4.60
C LEU A 157 19.56 13.54 -3.46
N LYS A 158 19.61 14.17 -2.29
CA LYS A 158 18.89 13.72 -1.08
C LYS A 158 17.37 13.61 -1.29
N SER A 159 16.77 14.52 -2.06
CA SER A 159 15.32 14.51 -2.32
C SER A 159 14.92 13.32 -3.18
N TYR A 160 15.65 13.06 -4.26
CA TYR A 160 15.44 11.92 -5.15
C TYR A 160 15.63 10.60 -4.40
N HIS A 161 16.71 10.51 -3.62
CA HIS A 161 17.01 9.33 -2.81
C HIS A 161 15.88 8.99 -1.85
N LEU A 162 15.39 10.00 -1.10
CA LEU A 162 14.31 9.81 -0.13
C LEU A 162 13.00 9.38 -0.81
N GLN A 163 12.68 9.98 -1.95
CA GLN A 163 11.51 9.59 -2.75
C GLN A 163 11.62 8.15 -3.25
N ILE A 164 12.80 7.74 -3.74
CA ILE A 164 13.04 6.36 -4.19
C ILE A 164 12.86 5.38 -3.04
N ALA A 165 13.49 5.62 -1.89
CA ALA A 165 13.40 4.72 -0.74
C ALA A 165 11.97 4.62 -0.19
N ASN A 166 11.28 5.75 0.00
CA ASN A 166 9.90 5.75 0.48
C ASN A 166 8.92 5.14 -0.52
N SER A 167 9.07 5.43 -1.82
CA SER A 167 8.23 4.82 -2.84
C SER A 167 8.41 3.31 -2.88
N ALA A 168 9.64 2.80 -2.81
CA ALA A 168 9.90 1.37 -2.76
C ALA A 168 9.30 0.73 -1.50
N ASN A 169 9.52 1.31 -0.31
CA ASN A 169 8.92 0.81 0.93
C ASN A 169 7.38 0.77 0.85
N ASN A 170 6.76 1.86 0.38
CA ASN A 170 5.31 1.95 0.26
C ASN A 170 4.75 1.01 -0.83
N THR A 171 5.50 0.75 -1.91
CA THR A 171 5.18 -0.31 -2.88
C THR A 171 5.16 -1.67 -2.18
N GLY A 172 6.17 -1.99 -1.37
CA GLY A 172 6.20 -3.23 -0.60
C GLY A 172 5.01 -3.39 0.36
N ILE A 173 4.63 -2.33 1.07
CA ILE A 173 3.43 -2.34 1.93
C ILE A 173 2.17 -2.63 1.09
N SER A 174 2.04 -1.96 -0.05
CA SER A 174 0.89 -2.13 -0.94
C SER A 174 0.77 -3.54 -1.50
N VAL A 175 1.91 -4.17 -1.87
CA VAL A 175 1.95 -5.58 -2.31
C VAL A 175 1.50 -6.52 -1.19
N LEU A 176 1.90 -6.26 0.07
CA LEU A 176 1.44 -7.06 1.21
C LEU A 176 -0.08 -6.95 1.42
N ASP A 177 -0.65 -5.76 1.21
CA ASP A 177 -2.10 -5.57 1.28
C ASP A 177 -2.83 -6.28 0.14
N MET A 178 -2.24 -6.37 -1.08
CA MET A 178 -2.81 -7.13 -2.19
C MET A 178 -2.94 -8.63 -1.91
N VAL A 179 -2.11 -9.20 -1.01
CA VAL A 179 -2.25 -10.61 -0.57
C VAL A 179 -3.64 -10.88 -0.02
N LYS A 180 -4.28 -9.87 0.59
CA LYS A 180 -5.59 -9.99 1.22
C LYS A 180 -6.77 -9.89 0.25
N ILE A 181 -6.54 -9.78 -1.06
CA ILE A 181 -7.60 -9.51 -2.05
C ILE A 181 -8.78 -10.48 -2.00
N ILE A 182 -8.55 -11.72 -1.57
CA ILE A 182 -9.58 -12.75 -1.42
C ILE A 182 -10.24 -12.69 -0.03
N ASP A 183 -9.45 -12.57 1.04
CA ASP A 183 -9.94 -12.69 2.41
C ASP A 183 -10.50 -11.37 2.97
N ASP A 184 -9.93 -10.25 2.52
CA ASP A 184 -10.40 -8.89 2.80
C ASP A 184 -10.30 -8.02 1.55
N PRO A 185 -11.29 -8.09 0.63
CA PRO A 185 -11.26 -7.40 -0.65
C PRO A 185 -11.05 -5.88 -0.54
N ILE A 186 -11.49 -5.22 0.53
CA ILE A 186 -11.28 -3.78 0.72
C ILE A 186 -9.80 -3.48 0.92
N ILE A 187 -9.11 -4.22 1.79
CA ILE A 187 -7.67 -4.06 1.97
C ILE A 187 -6.94 -4.42 0.67
N GLY A 188 -7.31 -5.52 0.02
CA GLY A 188 -6.68 -5.94 -1.24
C GLY A 188 -6.82 -4.92 -2.37
N LEU A 189 -8.00 -4.33 -2.55
CA LEU A 189 -8.25 -3.27 -3.54
C LEU A 189 -7.52 -1.97 -3.19
N SER A 190 -7.47 -1.62 -1.90
CA SER A 190 -6.65 -0.51 -1.42
C SER A 190 -5.17 -0.74 -1.74
N GLY A 191 -4.66 -1.94 -1.45
CA GLY A 191 -3.31 -2.34 -1.79
C GLY A 191 -3.02 -2.20 -3.28
N LEU A 192 -3.93 -2.65 -4.15
CA LEU A 192 -3.79 -2.53 -5.60
C LEU A 192 -3.71 -1.07 -6.07
N SER A 193 -4.56 -0.19 -5.54
CA SER A 193 -4.56 1.24 -5.85
C SER A 193 -3.27 1.93 -5.37
N GLN A 194 -2.82 1.61 -4.16
CA GLN A 194 -1.59 2.15 -3.61
C GLN A 194 -0.35 1.62 -4.33
N TYR A 195 -0.35 0.34 -4.73
CA TYR A 195 0.70 -0.24 -5.56
C TYR A 195 0.90 0.56 -6.85
N GLN A 196 -0.17 0.82 -7.60
CA GLN A 196 -0.10 1.64 -8.82
C GLN A 196 0.54 3.00 -8.53
N LYS A 197 0.07 3.70 -7.50
CA LYS A 197 0.58 5.02 -7.11
C LYS A 197 2.07 5.00 -6.76
N TYR A 198 2.50 4.07 -5.92
CA TYR A 198 3.87 4.08 -5.39
C TYR A 198 4.88 3.45 -6.35
N SER A 199 4.48 2.47 -7.16
CA SER A 199 5.33 1.96 -8.26
C SER A 199 5.56 3.04 -9.33
N ASP A 200 4.54 3.80 -9.71
CA ASP A 200 4.69 4.94 -10.63
C ASP A 200 5.60 6.03 -10.04
N ASN A 201 5.45 6.33 -8.75
CA ASN A 201 6.32 7.27 -8.05
C ASN A 201 7.78 6.79 -8.00
N LEU A 202 8.01 5.49 -7.79
CA LEU A 202 9.34 4.90 -7.79
C LEU A 202 10.01 5.07 -9.16
N VAL A 203 9.32 4.68 -10.23
CA VAL A 203 9.81 4.83 -11.61
C VAL A 203 10.08 6.30 -11.93
N LYS A 204 9.13 7.17 -11.58
CA LYS A 204 9.29 8.62 -11.79
C LYS A 204 10.50 9.18 -11.05
N SER A 205 10.71 8.82 -9.79
CA SER A 205 11.82 9.33 -8.98
C SER A 205 13.19 8.93 -9.53
N VAL A 206 13.30 7.70 -10.07
CA VAL A 206 14.51 7.24 -10.75
C VAL A 206 14.74 8.02 -12.05
N THR A 207 13.68 8.19 -12.86
CA THR A 207 13.75 8.95 -14.12
C THR A 207 14.11 10.42 -13.89
N ASP A 208 13.56 11.04 -12.85
CA ASP A 208 13.88 12.42 -12.47
C ASP A 208 15.35 12.55 -12.05
N LEU A 209 15.87 11.58 -11.28
CA LEU A 209 17.30 11.51 -10.93
C LEU A 209 18.20 11.38 -12.17
N GLU A 210 17.88 10.47 -13.08
CA GLU A 210 18.61 10.31 -14.35
C GLU A 210 18.61 11.61 -15.16
N THR A 211 17.44 12.24 -15.28
CA THR A 211 17.28 13.50 -16.01
C THR A 211 18.09 14.63 -15.37
N TYR A 212 18.18 14.67 -14.05
CA TYR A 212 19.01 15.63 -13.34
C TYR A 212 20.49 15.42 -13.67
N LEU A 213 20.98 14.17 -13.60
CA LEU A 213 22.40 13.84 -13.85
C LEU A 213 22.83 14.05 -15.30
N LEU A 214 21.91 13.99 -16.27
CA LEU A 214 22.20 14.26 -17.69
C LEU A 214 22.35 15.75 -18.00
N LYS A 215 21.90 16.64 -17.11
CA LYS A 215 21.98 18.10 -17.27
C LYS A 215 23.21 18.71 -16.59
N GLU A 216 23.91 17.93 -15.78
CA GLU A 216 25.17 18.31 -15.10
C GLU A 216 26.41 18.00 -15.97
#